data_4418ecad5b92942b2e4fc2f53d9d7f21
#
_entry.id   4418ecad5b92942b2e4fc2f53d9d7f21
#
_cell.length_a   1.000
_cell.length_b   1.000
_cell.length_c   1.000
_cell.angle_alpha   90.00
_cell.angle_beta   90.00
_cell.angle_gamma   90.00
#
_symmetry.space_group_name_H-M   'P 1'
#
loop_
_entity.id
_entity.type
_entity.pdbx_description
1 polymer ?
#
loop_
_entity_poly.entity_id
_entity_poly.type
_entity_poly.pdbx_seq_one_letter_code
_entity_poly.pdbx_strand_id
1 'polypeptide(L)'
;MKKLKIAFVITILIFFASCSTTSKISDTSIDVVEQNKNELSLIFAGDIMAHRPNFSMKDFSKIWKDTKDIIQKSDFAFANIESPIDNTLDFSTYPNFNMQEPYPLAAINAGFNVFSTINNHSNDQALQGIMNTISWTEKIHQERKNTQRPVYFNGLNKIKNSEISYNTIYHKDWKIVFCAGTEILNRNDYKAYFNYVPYTEKGRNNFINYVNKIKTETNCDLFILSVHTQEPEYVTEVTKKRKEYFHKLLNNGVDIIWANHPHVIQEREIIGNKETNKLNKIIMYANGNTISGQRWEPQLDNPFNEREYTGDGLLFFVKLEKDDSGIKINETKPYYITTYINTAWEFVTKKLDQDFIDYLNEVDRKKWATYIQKRKEICESTKENIIWQ
;
A
#
# COMPACT_ATOMS: atom_id res chain seq x y z
N MET A 1 75.93 -9.04 -45.96
CA MET A 1 76.53 -9.96 -44.97
C MET A 1 76.02 -9.54 -43.61
N LYS A 2 74.93 -10.19 -43.10
CA LYS A 2 74.37 -9.93 -41.80
C LYS A 2 74.70 -11.13 -40.91
N LYS A 3 75.34 -10.85 -39.78
CA LYS A 3 75.75 -11.86 -38.81
C LYS A 3 74.53 -12.20 -37.91
N LEU A 4 74.19 -13.47 -37.87
CA LEU A 4 73.21 -14.06 -37.00
C LEU A 4 73.85 -14.27 -35.61
N LYS A 5 73.23 -13.72 -34.54
CA LYS A 5 73.61 -14.00 -33.14
C LYS A 5 72.60 -15.01 -32.56
N ILE A 6 73.07 -16.17 -32.23
CA ILE A 6 72.41 -17.24 -31.56
C ILE A 6 72.48 -16.93 -30.05
N ALA A 7 71.33 -16.77 -29.35
CA ALA A 7 71.26 -16.66 -27.89
C ALA A 7 70.92 -18.02 -27.32
N PHE A 8 71.76 -18.52 -26.44
CA PHE A 8 71.59 -19.74 -25.69
C PHE A 8 70.69 -19.44 -24.47
N VAL A 9 69.57 -20.08 -24.37
CA VAL A 9 68.71 -20.02 -23.18
C VAL A 9 69.01 -21.24 -22.30
N ILE A 10 69.50 -21.00 -21.07
CA ILE A 10 69.73 -22.02 -20.09
C ILE A 10 68.45 -22.13 -19.26
N THR A 11 67.80 -23.28 -19.34
CA THR A 11 66.60 -23.59 -18.55
C THR A 11 67.04 -24.19 -17.23
N ILE A 12 66.87 -23.45 -16.11
CA ILE A 12 67.09 -23.98 -14.74
C ILE A 12 65.76 -24.59 -14.28
N LEU A 13 65.73 -25.92 -14.09
CA LEU A 13 64.68 -26.62 -13.42
C LEU A 13 64.83 -26.51 -11.92
N ILE A 14 63.93 -25.77 -11.28
CA ILE A 14 63.82 -25.73 -9.82
C ILE A 14 62.67 -26.68 -9.42
N PHE A 15 63.00 -27.76 -8.75
CA PHE A 15 62.05 -28.66 -8.10
C PHE A 15 61.54 -28.01 -6.83
N PHE A 16 60.27 -27.59 -6.81
CA PHE A 16 59.57 -27.28 -5.60
C PHE A 16 58.84 -28.52 -5.09
N ALA A 17 59.26 -29.03 -3.96
CA ALA A 17 58.50 -30.01 -3.19
C ALA A 17 57.30 -29.29 -2.57
N SER A 18 56.11 -29.47 -3.12
CA SER A 18 54.88 -28.97 -2.56
C SER A 18 54.34 -29.95 -1.53
N CYS A 19 54.37 -29.52 -0.28
CA CYS A 19 53.70 -30.19 0.84
C CYS A 19 52.20 -29.88 0.71
N SER A 20 51.35 -30.82 0.25
CA SER A 20 49.93 -30.68 0.11
C SER A 20 49.26 -30.80 1.49
N THR A 21 49.01 -29.66 2.12
CA THR A 21 47.99 -29.57 3.19
C THR A 21 46.62 -29.48 2.52
N THR A 22 45.87 -30.56 2.49
CA THR A 22 44.45 -30.58 2.13
C THR A 22 43.66 -29.85 3.18
N SER A 23 43.42 -28.55 3.00
CA SER A 23 42.35 -27.86 3.67
C SER A 23 41.02 -28.38 3.14
N LYS A 24 40.23 -29.06 3.97
CA LYS A 24 38.82 -29.34 3.68
C LYS A 24 38.13 -27.98 3.53
N ILE A 25 37.81 -27.61 2.30
CA ILE A 25 36.82 -26.57 2.02
C ILE A 25 35.50 -27.16 2.51
N SER A 26 34.98 -26.65 3.63
CA SER A 26 33.62 -26.90 4.03
C SER A 26 32.72 -26.32 2.95
N ASP A 27 32.05 -27.20 2.23
CA ASP A 27 30.98 -26.85 1.32
C ASP A 27 29.86 -26.22 2.19
N THR A 28 29.89 -24.91 2.33
CA THR A 28 28.73 -24.16 2.83
C THR A 28 27.74 -24.17 1.69
N SER A 29 26.91 -25.22 1.64
CA SER A 29 25.67 -25.17 0.90
C SER A 29 24.91 -23.94 1.35
N ILE A 30 24.86 -22.92 0.50
CA ILE A 30 23.89 -21.83 0.64
C ILE A 30 22.56 -22.55 0.44
N ASP A 31 21.84 -22.80 1.54
CA ASP A 31 20.46 -23.20 1.46
C ASP A 31 19.72 -22.11 0.69
N VAL A 32 19.53 -22.33 -0.59
CA VAL A 32 18.57 -21.56 -1.38
C VAL A 32 17.22 -21.92 -0.77
N VAL A 33 16.74 -21.06 0.11
CA VAL A 33 15.37 -21.16 0.63
C VAL A 33 14.47 -21.10 -0.60
N GLU A 34 13.98 -22.25 -1.03
CA GLU A 34 13.06 -22.35 -2.16
C GLU A 34 11.82 -21.51 -1.75
N GLN A 35 11.63 -20.38 -2.41
CA GLN A 35 10.49 -19.51 -2.11
C GLN A 35 9.23 -20.30 -2.35
N ASN A 36 8.42 -20.50 -1.29
CA ASN A 36 7.16 -21.19 -1.40
C ASN A 36 6.23 -20.43 -2.35
N LYS A 37 6.03 -20.96 -3.56
CA LYS A 37 5.27 -20.31 -4.64
C LYS A 37 3.79 -20.12 -4.29
N ASN A 38 3.30 -20.91 -3.33
CA ASN A 38 1.92 -20.84 -2.85
C ASN A 38 1.72 -19.77 -1.76
N GLU A 39 2.80 -19.16 -1.25
CA GLU A 39 2.72 -18.08 -0.26
C GLU A 39 2.71 -16.72 -0.94
N LEU A 40 1.88 -15.82 -0.41
CA LEU A 40 1.76 -14.42 -0.83
C LEU A 40 1.69 -13.52 0.39
N SER A 41 2.49 -12.46 0.40
CA SER A 41 2.50 -11.46 1.46
C SER A 41 2.02 -10.10 0.96
N LEU A 42 1.10 -9.48 1.69
CA LEU A 42 0.45 -8.23 1.34
C LEU A 42 0.55 -7.23 2.49
N ILE A 43 0.62 -5.93 2.16
CA ILE A 43 0.44 -4.84 3.11
C ILE A 43 -0.59 -3.87 2.55
N PHE A 44 -1.55 -3.47 3.38
CA PHE A 44 -2.57 -2.50 3.05
C PHE A 44 -2.38 -1.26 3.91
N ALA A 45 -2.12 -0.12 3.28
CA ALA A 45 -2.03 1.18 3.91
C ALA A 45 -3.34 1.98 3.72
N GLY A 46 -3.36 3.23 4.10
CA GLY A 46 -4.47 4.16 3.88
C GLY A 46 -4.15 5.22 2.83
N ASP A 47 -4.64 6.43 3.07
CA ASP A 47 -4.60 7.54 2.13
C ASP A 47 -3.24 8.25 2.14
N ILE A 48 -2.72 8.54 0.95
CA ILE A 48 -1.54 9.38 0.71
C ILE A 48 -2.03 10.73 0.18
N MET A 49 -1.87 11.78 1.00
CA MET A 49 -2.33 13.12 0.68
C MET A 49 -1.20 14.15 0.78
N ALA A 50 -1.10 15.02 -0.22
CA ALA A 50 -0.16 16.13 -0.25
C ALA A 50 -0.86 17.43 0.15
N HIS A 51 -0.90 17.75 1.43
CA HIS A 51 -1.34 19.07 1.93
C HIS A 51 -0.19 20.06 1.93
N ARG A 52 -0.50 21.36 1.96
CA ARG A 52 0.53 22.41 2.00
C ARG A 52 1.61 22.19 3.07
N PRO A 53 1.27 21.81 4.32
CA PRO A 53 2.30 21.59 5.33
C PRO A 53 3.29 20.49 4.95
N ASN A 54 2.83 19.34 4.46
CA ASN A 54 3.69 18.21 4.20
C ASN A 54 4.34 18.23 2.80
N PHE A 55 3.72 18.84 1.77
CA PHE A 55 4.41 19.00 0.48
C PHE A 55 5.43 20.14 0.46
N SER A 56 5.47 21.00 1.48
CA SER A 56 6.52 22.02 1.61
C SER A 56 7.89 21.45 1.97
N MET A 57 8.00 20.15 2.24
CA MET A 57 9.27 19.47 2.46
C MET A 57 10.13 19.47 1.19
N LYS A 58 11.46 19.57 1.38
CA LYS A 58 12.43 19.55 0.27
C LYS A 58 12.73 18.12 -0.23
N ASP A 59 12.58 17.13 0.64
CA ASP A 59 12.94 15.73 0.36
C ASP A 59 11.84 14.81 0.88
N PHE A 60 11.02 14.30 -0.04
CA PHE A 60 9.91 13.40 0.28
C PHE A 60 10.36 11.97 0.63
N SER A 61 11.61 11.59 0.33
CA SER A 61 12.12 10.27 0.72
C SER A 61 12.16 10.09 2.25
N LYS A 62 12.28 11.20 2.99
CA LYS A 62 12.28 11.21 4.45
C LYS A 62 10.94 10.79 5.06
N ILE A 63 9.83 10.97 4.33
CA ILE A 63 8.48 10.58 4.79
C ILE A 63 8.48 9.12 5.24
N TRP A 64 9.14 8.24 4.49
CA TRP A 64 9.02 6.79 4.61
C TRP A 64 10.20 6.11 5.33
N LYS A 65 11.20 6.89 5.76
CA LYS A 65 12.48 6.35 6.25
C LYS A 65 12.29 5.29 7.34
N ASP A 66 11.37 5.51 8.28
CA ASP A 66 11.21 4.67 9.46
C ASP A 66 10.11 3.59 9.31
N THR A 67 9.42 3.56 8.17
CA THR A 67 8.38 2.58 7.86
C THR A 67 8.68 1.73 6.63
N LYS A 68 9.70 2.10 5.87
CA LYS A 68 10.12 1.43 4.63
C LYS A 68 10.39 -0.06 4.82
N ASP A 69 11.01 -0.44 5.92
CA ASP A 69 11.34 -1.83 6.25
C ASP A 69 10.07 -2.71 6.39
N ILE A 70 8.98 -2.14 6.90
CA ILE A 70 7.69 -2.85 6.99
C ILE A 70 7.09 -2.98 5.59
N ILE A 71 7.04 -1.88 4.82
CA ILE A 71 6.44 -1.84 3.49
C ILE A 71 7.12 -2.85 2.55
N GLN A 72 8.44 -2.95 2.62
CA GLN A 72 9.24 -3.82 1.76
C GLN A 72 9.20 -5.31 2.12
N LYS A 73 8.66 -5.68 3.29
CA LYS A 73 8.51 -7.10 3.68
C LYS A 73 7.47 -7.86 2.88
N SER A 74 6.59 -7.17 2.16
CA SER A 74 5.50 -7.78 1.40
C SER A 74 5.83 -7.91 -0.09
N ASP A 75 5.24 -8.89 -0.75
CA ASP A 75 5.25 -9.00 -2.22
C ASP A 75 4.52 -7.79 -2.84
N PHE A 76 3.35 -7.42 -2.27
CA PHE A 76 2.58 -6.25 -2.69
C PHE A 76 2.21 -5.36 -1.52
N ALA A 77 2.44 -4.05 -1.67
CA ALA A 77 2.07 -3.01 -0.73
C ALA A 77 1.11 -2.02 -1.38
N PHE A 78 -0.08 -1.90 -0.81
CA PHE A 78 -1.22 -1.14 -1.32
C PHE A 78 -1.31 0.22 -0.64
N ALA A 79 -1.58 1.29 -1.41
CA ALA A 79 -1.89 2.62 -0.89
C ALA A 79 -2.88 3.36 -1.80
N ASN A 80 -3.68 4.28 -1.25
CA ASN A 80 -4.57 5.14 -2.01
C ASN A 80 -3.89 6.51 -2.24
N ILE A 81 -3.68 6.89 -3.50
CA ILE A 81 -3.21 8.23 -3.87
C ILE A 81 -4.44 9.14 -3.99
N GLU A 82 -4.62 10.02 -3.01
CA GLU A 82 -5.82 10.85 -2.92
C GLU A 82 -5.58 12.27 -3.44
N SER A 83 -5.29 12.35 -4.71
CA SER A 83 -5.06 13.57 -5.46
C SER A 83 -4.85 13.25 -6.93
N PRO A 84 -5.17 14.15 -7.87
CA PRO A 84 -4.57 14.13 -9.21
C PRO A 84 -3.05 14.26 -9.15
N ILE A 85 -2.37 13.71 -10.17
CA ILE A 85 -0.92 13.85 -10.37
C ILE A 85 -0.70 14.58 -11.68
N ASP A 86 -0.41 15.87 -11.58
CA ASP A 86 -0.20 16.73 -12.75
C ASP A 86 1.06 17.60 -12.58
N ASN A 87 2.12 17.26 -13.32
CA ASN A 87 3.39 17.97 -13.28
C ASN A 87 3.35 19.34 -14.01
N THR A 88 2.27 19.62 -14.75
CA THR A 88 2.10 20.91 -15.43
C THR A 88 1.50 21.99 -14.52
N LEU A 89 1.02 21.57 -13.35
CA LEU A 89 0.47 22.43 -12.30
C LEU A 89 1.36 22.38 -11.06
N ASP A 90 1.34 23.46 -10.29
CA ASP A 90 1.97 23.48 -8.97
C ASP A 90 1.24 22.53 -7.99
N PHE A 91 1.93 22.16 -6.91
CA PHE A 91 1.26 21.52 -5.78
C PHE A 91 0.11 22.40 -5.29
N SER A 92 -1.05 21.79 -5.05
CA SER A 92 -2.18 22.46 -4.43
C SER A 92 -2.80 21.60 -3.32
N THR A 93 -3.42 22.27 -2.36
CA THR A 93 -4.03 21.68 -1.17
C THR A 93 -5.56 21.77 -1.25
N TYR A 94 -6.25 21.27 -0.21
CA TYR A 94 -7.70 21.40 -0.09
C TYR A 94 -8.18 22.83 -0.45
N PRO A 95 -9.28 23.02 -1.19
CA PRO A 95 -10.24 21.98 -1.60
C PRO A 95 -9.91 21.29 -2.94
N ASN A 96 -8.94 21.75 -3.71
CA ASN A 96 -8.58 21.19 -5.03
C ASN A 96 -7.13 20.74 -5.02
N PHE A 97 -6.93 19.46 -4.71
CA PHE A 97 -5.59 18.88 -4.64
C PHE A 97 -4.92 18.77 -6.00
N ASN A 98 -3.62 18.89 -5.99
CA ASN A 98 -2.69 18.44 -7.01
C ASN A 98 -1.37 18.04 -6.39
N MET A 99 -0.79 16.93 -6.80
CA MET A 99 0.58 16.58 -6.45
C MET A 99 1.44 16.42 -7.70
N GLN A 100 2.73 16.74 -7.56
CA GLN A 100 3.72 16.51 -8.61
C GLN A 100 4.41 15.16 -8.40
N GLU A 101 4.94 14.60 -9.48
CA GLU A 101 5.60 13.29 -9.56
C GLU A 101 6.56 12.95 -8.38
N PRO A 102 7.41 13.87 -7.85
CA PRO A 102 8.33 13.51 -6.77
C PRO A 102 7.65 12.98 -5.50
N TYR A 103 6.40 13.40 -5.23
CA TYR A 103 5.68 12.98 -4.03
C TYR A 103 5.21 11.51 -4.11
N PRO A 104 4.42 11.08 -5.11
CA PRO A 104 4.04 9.69 -5.24
C PRO A 104 5.23 8.77 -5.58
N LEU A 105 6.28 9.26 -6.27
CA LEU A 105 7.51 8.49 -6.49
C LEU A 105 8.23 8.16 -5.18
N ALA A 106 8.20 9.04 -4.17
CA ALA A 106 8.78 8.73 -2.87
C ALA A 106 8.08 7.54 -2.20
N ALA A 107 6.75 7.42 -2.33
CA ALA A 107 6.00 6.26 -1.84
C ALA A 107 6.35 4.97 -2.61
N ILE A 108 6.47 5.05 -3.95
CA ILE A 108 6.90 3.91 -4.78
C ILE A 108 8.31 3.47 -4.38
N ASN A 109 9.23 4.40 -4.19
CA ASN A 109 10.61 4.10 -3.80
C ASN A 109 10.73 3.59 -2.35
N ALA A 110 9.74 3.87 -1.50
CA ALA A 110 9.61 3.26 -0.19
C ALA A 110 9.16 1.80 -0.24
N GLY A 111 8.52 1.39 -1.35
CA GLY A 111 8.12 0.01 -1.57
C GLY A 111 6.63 -0.19 -1.86
N PHE A 112 5.79 0.82 -1.81
CA PHE A 112 4.41 0.71 -2.30
C PHE A 112 4.40 0.41 -3.79
N ASN A 113 3.58 -0.54 -4.22
CA ASN A 113 3.60 -0.98 -5.61
C ASN A 113 2.21 -1.35 -6.20
N VAL A 114 1.14 -1.18 -5.43
CA VAL A 114 -0.24 -1.26 -5.95
C VAL A 114 -1.04 -0.07 -5.42
N PHE A 115 -1.61 0.70 -6.34
CA PHE A 115 -2.26 1.96 -5.97
C PHE A 115 -3.70 2.02 -6.47
N SER A 116 -4.62 2.42 -5.56
CA SER A 116 -5.87 3.05 -5.96
C SER A 116 -5.57 4.50 -6.33
N THR A 117 -6.09 4.96 -7.47
CA THR A 117 -6.01 6.35 -7.93
C THR A 117 -7.41 6.95 -8.10
N ILE A 118 -8.42 6.26 -7.57
CA ILE A 118 -9.81 6.69 -7.64
C ILE A 118 -10.40 6.98 -6.26
N ASN A 119 -10.83 8.22 -6.05
CA ASN A 119 -11.35 8.75 -4.81
C ASN A 119 -12.16 10.03 -5.06
N ASN A 120 -12.66 10.70 -4.02
CA ASN A 120 -13.44 11.93 -4.13
C ASN A 120 -12.65 13.13 -4.72
N HIS A 121 -11.31 13.09 -4.66
CA HIS A 121 -10.42 14.13 -5.20
C HIS A 121 -9.89 13.85 -6.61
N SER A 122 -10.20 12.70 -7.22
CA SER A 122 -9.64 12.30 -8.51
C SER A 122 -9.94 13.27 -9.66
N ASN A 123 -10.95 14.14 -9.55
CA ASN A 123 -11.31 15.15 -10.54
C ASN A 123 -11.08 16.59 -10.10
N ASP A 124 -10.29 16.84 -9.06
CA ASP A 124 -10.03 18.20 -8.55
C ASP A 124 -9.42 19.12 -9.62
N GLN A 125 -8.57 18.58 -10.49
CA GLN A 125 -7.95 19.31 -11.60
C GLN A 125 -8.65 19.07 -12.95
N ALA A 126 -9.96 18.81 -12.92
CA ALA A 126 -10.81 18.58 -14.09
C ALA A 126 -10.26 17.49 -15.04
N LEU A 127 -10.62 17.55 -16.32
CA LEU A 127 -10.21 16.53 -17.30
C LEU A 127 -8.68 16.49 -17.50
N GLN A 128 -8.03 17.63 -17.43
CA GLN A 128 -6.58 17.70 -17.61
C GLN A 128 -5.87 16.91 -16.51
N GLY A 129 -6.21 17.13 -15.24
CA GLY A 129 -5.61 16.39 -14.14
C GLY A 129 -5.87 14.88 -14.22
N ILE A 130 -7.08 14.47 -14.65
CA ILE A 130 -7.41 13.06 -14.88
C ILE A 130 -6.49 12.45 -15.95
N MET A 131 -6.38 13.10 -17.11
CA MET A 131 -5.58 12.59 -18.24
C MET A 131 -4.07 12.60 -17.91
N ASN A 132 -3.58 13.61 -17.19
CA ASN A 132 -2.17 13.67 -16.78
C ASN A 132 -1.87 12.60 -15.72
N THR A 133 -2.78 12.33 -14.77
CA THR A 133 -2.67 11.21 -13.83
C THR A 133 -2.61 9.88 -14.56
N ILE A 134 -3.51 9.64 -15.53
CA ILE A 134 -3.51 8.41 -16.34
C ILE A 134 -2.19 8.26 -17.09
N SER A 135 -1.74 9.32 -17.77
CA SER A 135 -0.48 9.29 -18.54
C SER A 135 0.73 9.02 -17.65
N TRP A 136 0.76 9.62 -16.44
CA TRP A 136 1.81 9.38 -15.47
C TRP A 136 1.79 7.92 -14.97
N THR A 137 0.62 7.39 -14.59
CA THR A 137 0.49 6.00 -14.11
C THR A 137 0.86 4.99 -15.18
N GLU A 138 0.45 5.21 -16.46
CA GLU A 138 0.87 4.40 -17.61
C GLU A 138 2.40 4.41 -17.77
N LYS A 139 3.03 5.59 -17.73
CA LYS A 139 4.49 5.77 -17.79
C LYS A 139 5.20 4.96 -16.70
N ILE A 140 4.82 5.17 -15.44
CA ILE A 140 5.45 4.49 -14.30
C ILE A 140 5.25 2.97 -14.36
N HIS A 141 4.04 2.51 -14.73
CA HIS A 141 3.81 1.08 -14.94
C HIS A 141 4.75 0.49 -16.00
N GLN A 142 4.89 1.14 -17.16
CA GLN A 142 5.78 0.67 -18.23
C GLN A 142 7.27 0.66 -17.81
N GLU A 143 7.71 1.66 -17.07
CA GLU A 143 9.09 1.73 -16.54
C GLU A 143 9.36 0.65 -15.49
N ARG A 144 8.36 0.24 -14.72
CA ARG A 144 8.51 -0.67 -13.57
C ARG A 144 8.02 -2.10 -13.79
N LYS A 145 7.26 -2.39 -14.85
CA LYS A 145 6.63 -3.71 -15.07
C LYS A 145 7.59 -4.91 -15.12
N ASN A 146 8.85 -4.68 -15.53
CA ASN A 146 9.88 -5.71 -15.64
C ASN A 146 10.92 -5.64 -14.51
N THR A 147 10.66 -4.86 -13.47
CA THR A 147 11.54 -4.81 -12.28
C THR A 147 11.17 -5.92 -11.30
N GLN A 148 12.01 -6.12 -10.28
CA GLN A 148 11.70 -7.06 -9.19
C GLN A 148 10.45 -6.67 -8.39
N ARG A 149 10.02 -5.40 -8.49
CA ARG A 149 8.84 -4.86 -7.80
C ARG A 149 7.99 -4.04 -8.80
N PRO A 150 7.21 -4.71 -9.67
CA PRO A 150 6.33 -4.04 -10.63
C PRO A 150 5.31 -3.15 -9.93
N VAL A 151 4.93 -2.04 -10.57
CA VAL A 151 3.98 -1.08 -10.01
C VAL A 151 2.67 -1.11 -10.80
N TYR A 152 1.54 -1.14 -10.09
CA TYR A 152 0.20 -1.21 -10.66
C TYR A 152 -0.68 -0.07 -10.14
N PHE A 153 -1.57 0.43 -11.00
CA PHE A 153 -2.54 1.47 -10.67
C PHE A 153 -3.91 1.06 -11.19
N ASN A 154 -4.98 1.42 -10.48
CA ASN A 154 -6.34 1.15 -10.92
C ASN A 154 -7.31 2.25 -10.46
N GLY A 155 -8.44 2.36 -11.18
CA GLY A 155 -9.57 3.21 -10.85
C GLY A 155 -9.91 4.28 -11.89
N LEU A 156 -8.92 4.75 -12.67
CA LEU A 156 -9.11 5.71 -13.76
C LEU A 156 -9.13 5.01 -15.12
N ASN A 157 -9.93 5.50 -16.04
CA ASN A 157 -10.12 4.96 -17.38
C ASN A 157 -9.83 6.02 -18.45
N LYS A 158 -8.96 5.71 -19.41
CA LYS A 158 -8.61 6.61 -20.51
C LYS A 158 -9.76 6.81 -21.49
N ILE A 159 -10.60 5.79 -21.65
CA ILE A 159 -11.75 5.80 -22.56
C ILE A 159 -13.00 6.15 -21.76
N LYS A 160 -13.71 7.18 -22.22
CA LYS A 160 -14.98 7.60 -21.63
C LYS A 160 -16.04 6.50 -21.71
N ASN A 161 -16.76 6.28 -20.61
CA ASN A 161 -17.81 5.26 -20.48
C ASN A 161 -17.31 3.82 -20.73
N SER A 162 -16.02 3.54 -20.49
CA SER A 162 -15.56 2.16 -20.46
C SER A 162 -16.20 1.40 -19.30
N GLU A 163 -16.23 0.08 -19.41
CA GLU A 163 -16.56 -0.76 -18.25
C GLU A 163 -15.56 -0.49 -17.11
N ILE A 164 -15.95 -0.85 -15.90
CA ILE A 164 -15.07 -0.79 -14.74
C ILE A 164 -13.79 -1.60 -15.02
N SER A 165 -12.64 -0.95 -14.89
CA SER A 165 -11.34 -1.58 -15.16
C SER A 165 -10.80 -2.30 -13.94
N TYR A 166 -9.98 -3.32 -14.17
CA TYR A 166 -9.22 -4.03 -13.14
C TYR A 166 -7.85 -4.44 -13.67
N ASN A 167 -6.91 -4.70 -12.78
CA ASN A 167 -5.62 -5.30 -13.12
C ASN A 167 -5.67 -6.81 -12.90
N THR A 168 -5.08 -7.58 -13.82
CA THR A 168 -4.72 -8.97 -13.57
C THR A 168 -3.22 -9.03 -13.33
N ILE A 169 -2.82 -9.47 -12.14
CA ILE A 169 -1.43 -9.52 -11.69
C ILE A 169 -1.05 -10.99 -11.55
N TYR A 170 0.03 -11.39 -12.22
CA TYR A 170 0.62 -12.71 -12.06
C TYR A 170 1.90 -12.61 -11.22
N HIS A 171 1.97 -13.34 -10.13
CA HIS A 171 3.12 -13.36 -9.24
C HIS A 171 3.27 -14.74 -8.59
N LYS A 172 4.44 -15.34 -8.72
CA LYS A 172 4.64 -16.75 -8.34
C LYS A 172 3.55 -17.61 -9.05
N ASP A 173 2.83 -18.44 -8.32
CA ASP A 173 1.73 -19.25 -8.89
C ASP A 173 0.35 -18.57 -8.71
N TRP A 174 0.31 -17.32 -8.28
CA TRP A 174 -0.92 -16.56 -8.04
C TRP A 174 -1.40 -15.78 -9.26
N LYS A 175 -2.70 -15.87 -9.52
CA LYS A 175 -3.45 -14.95 -10.40
C LYS A 175 -4.32 -14.05 -9.54
N ILE A 176 -3.92 -12.79 -9.42
CA ILE A 176 -4.55 -11.80 -8.57
C ILE A 176 -5.33 -10.80 -9.42
N VAL A 177 -6.57 -10.51 -9.05
CA VAL A 177 -7.33 -9.39 -9.59
C VAL A 177 -7.30 -8.25 -8.57
N PHE A 178 -6.94 -7.06 -9.02
CA PHE A 178 -7.07 -5.81 -8.28
C PHE A 178 -8.01 -4.86 -8.98
N CYS A 179 -9.07 -4.46 -8.31
CA CYS A 179 -10.05 -3.48 -8.78
C CYS A 179 -10.19 -2.36 -7.74
N ALA A 180 -10.19 -1.11 -8.18
CA ALA A 180 -10.44 0.05 -7.33
C ALA A 180 -11.64 0.83 -7.85
N GLY A 181 -12.54 1.23 -6.95
CA GLY A 181 -13.72 2.03 -7.27
C GLY A 181 -14.03 3.07 -6.21
N THR A 182 -14.81 4.08 -6.56
CA THR A 182 -15.29 5.10 -5.64
C THR A 182 -16.81 5.21 -5.63
N GLU A 183 -17.39 5.40 -4.44
CA GLU A 183 -18.81 5.73 -4.28
C GLU A 183 -19.06 7.24 -4.20
N ILE A 184 -17.99 8.04 -4.02
CA ILE A 184 -18.05 9.49 -3.79
C ILE A 184 -17.14 10.26 -4.72
N LEU A 185 -17.58 11.42 -5.16
CA LEU A 185 -16.82 12.42 -5.91
C LEU A 185 -17.16 13.80 -5.37
N ASN A 186 -16.18 14.66 -5.14
CA ASN A 186 -16.41 16.04 -4.72
C ASN A 186 -17.08 16.86 -5.84
N ARG A 187 -16.85 16.47 -7.08
CA ARG A 187 -17.47 17.09 -8.27
C ARG A 187 -18.16 16.02 -9.11
N ASN A 188 -19.33 16.32 -9.63
CA ASN A 188 -20.08 15.39 -10.48
C ASN A 188 -19.53 15.28 -11.92
N ASP A 189 -18.50 16.08 -12.26
CA ASP A 189 -17.93 16.12 -13.60
C ASP A 189 -17.03 14.89 -13.84
N TYR A 190 -16.94 14.49 -15.11
CA TYR A 190 -15.97 13.50 -15.61
C TYR A 190 -16.08 12.09 -15.04
N LYS A 191 -17.12 11.76 -14.28
CA LYS A 191 -17.31 10.41 -13.70
C LYS A 191 -17.31 9.27 -14.72
N ALA A 192 -17.52 9.59 -15.99
CA ALA A 192 -17.43 8.62 -17.10
C ALA A 192 -15.99 8.11 -17.38
N TYR A 193 -14.98 8.69 -16.74
CA TYR A 193 -13.59 8.23 -16.77
C TYR A 193 -13.17 7.47 -15.52
N PHE A 194 -14.13 7.12 -14.66
CA PHE A 194 -13.87 6.54 -13.35
C PHE A 194 -14.54 5.19 -13.19
N ASN A 195 -13.96 4.34 -12.41
CA ASN A 195 -14.62 3.20 -11.79
C ASN A 195 -15.60 3.73 -10.71
N TYR A 196 -16.64 4.41 -11.14
CA TYR A 196 -17.63 5.04 -10.26
C TYR A 196 -18.77 4.10 -9.92
N VAL A 197 -19.03 3.91 -8.64
CA VAL A 197 -20.11 3.10 -8.10
C VAL A 197 -21.17 4.02 -7.49
N PRO A 198 -22.32 4.28 -8.16
CA PRO A 198 -23.34 5.15 -7.60
C PRO A 198 -23.81 4.70 -6.21
N TYR A 199 -23.81 5.62 -5.24
CA TYR A 199 -24.27 5.36 -3.87
C TYR A 199 -25.80 5.23 -3.80
N THR A 200 -26.33 4.30 -4.57
CA THR A 200 -27.74 3.92 -4.62
C THR A 200 -27.85 2.40 -4.52
N GLU A 201 -29.00 1.89 -4.10
CA GLU A 201 -29.22 0.45 -4.07
C GLU A 201 -29.01 -0.19 -5.45
N LYS A 202 -29.57 0.42 -6.51
CA LYS A 202 -29.38 -0.05 -7.90
C LYS A 202 -27.91 -0.02 -8.31
N GLY A 203 -27.17 1.06 -7.98
CA GLY A 203 -25.74 1.19 -8.31
C GLY A 203 -24.90 0.11 -7.62
N ARG A 204 -25.15 -0.10 -6.34
CA ARG A 204 -24.47 -1.14 -5.55
C ARG A 204 -24.79 -2.55 -6.03
N ASN A 205 -26.06 -2.84 -6.36
CA ASN A 205 -26.44 -4.14 -6.90
C ASN A 205 -25.80 -4.39 -8.28
N ASN A 206 -25.77 -3.39 -9.15
CA ASN A 206 -25.05 -3.50 -10.43
C ASN A 206 -23.56 -3.78 -10.21
N PHE A 207 -22.94 -3.13 -9.23
CA PHE A 207 -21.53 -3.37 -8.93
C PHE A 207 -21.26 -4.77 -8.34
N ILE A 208 -22.17 -5.29 -7.50
CA ILE A 208 -22.10 -6.68 -7.02
C ILE A 208 -22.14 -7.66 -8.21
N ASN A 209 -23.07 -7.45 -9.16
CA ASN A 209 -23.15 -8.29 -10.37
C ASN A 209 -21.87 -8.20 -11.20
N TYR A 210 -21.27 -7.00 -11.29
CA TYR A 210 -20.03 -6.81 -12.01
C TYR A 210 -18.84 -7.50 -11.34
N VAL A 211 -18.74 -7.43 -10.04
CA VAL A 211 -17.75 -8.16 -9.25
C VAL A 211 -17.85 -9.68 -9.47
N ASN A 212 -19.07 -10.21 -9.44
CA ASN A 212 -19.32 -11.63 -9.72
C ASN A 212 -18.89 -12.01 -11.16
N LYS A 213 -19.22 -11.16 -12.14
CA LYS A 213 -18.76 -11.32 -13.53
C LYS A 213 -17.23 -11.38 -13.61
N ILE A 214 -16.51 -10.43 -12.98
CA ILE A 214 -15.04 -10.42 -12.97
C ILE A 214 -14.50 -11.73 -12.39
N LYS A 215 -14.98 -12.14 -11.21
CA LYS A 215 -14.51 -13.38 -10.57
C LYS A 215 -14.69 -14.59 -11.47
N THR A 216 -15.86 -14.70 -12.12
CA THR A 216 -16.19 -15.81 -13.01
C THR A 216 -15.33 -15.82 -14.27
N GLU A 217 -15.20 -14.65 -14.94
CA GLU A 217 -14.46 -14.54 -16.20
C GLU A 217 -12.94 -14.68 -16.01
N THR A 218 -12.42 -14.15 -14.91
CA THR A 218 -10.99 -14.20 -14.66
C THR A 218 -10.55 -15.52 -14.06
N ASN A 219 -11.42 -16.21 -13.32
CA ASN A 219 -11.06 -17.38 -12.51
C ASN A 219 -9.77 -17.12 -11.70
N CYS A 220 -9.71 -15.96 -11.03
CA CYS A 220 -8.53 -15.58 -10.25
C CYS A 220 -8.47 -16.33 -8.92
N ASP A 221 -7.25 -16.57 -8.44
CA ASP A 221 -7.03 -17.11 -7.10
C ASP A 221 -7.50 -16.12 -6.05
N LEU A 222 -7.07 -14.85 -6.16
CA LEU A 222 -7.34 -13.80 -5.19
C LEU A 222 -7.96 -12.56 -5.85
N PHE A 223 -9.09 -12.09 -5.33
CA PHE A 223 -9.72 -10.85 -5.76
C PHE A 223 -9.66 -9.80 -4.65
N ILE A 224 -8.89 -8.73 -4.88
CA ILE A 224 -8.73 -7.58 -3.99
C ILE A 224 -9.52 -6.40 -4.55
N LEU A 225 -10.42 -5.88 -3.74
CA LEU A 225 -11.25 -4.72 -4.08
C LEU A 225 -10.93 -3.54 -3.18
N SER A 226 -10.49 -2.42 -3.77
CA SER A 226 -10.43 -1.12 -3.10
C SER A 226 -11.74 -0.37 -3.28
N VAL A 227 -12.29 0.20 -2.20
CA VAL A 227 -13.48 1.04 -2.24
C VAL A 227 -13.23 2.36 -1.51
N HIS A 228 -13.25 3.47 -2.26
CA HIS A 228 -13.31 4.79 -1.63
C HIS A 228 -14.76 5.10 -1.29
N THR A 229 -15.10 5.07 -0.01
CA THR A 229 -16.49 4.94 0.45
C THR A 229 -17.20 6.28 0.58
N GLN A 230 -18.53 6.30 0.44
CA GLN A 230 -19.34 7.46 0.81
C GLN A 230 -19.79 7.34 2.27
N GLU A 231 -18.84 7.29 3.21
CA GLU A 231 -19.07 7.39 4.65
C GLU A 231 -18.62 8.78 5.15
N PRO A 232 -19.04 9.24 6.31
CA PRO A 232 -18.53 10.50 6.87
C PRO A 232 -17.05 10.45 7.16
N GLU A 233 -16.35 11.55 6.87
CA GLU A 233 -14.96 11.73 7.30
C GLU A 233 -14.85 11.80 8.83
N TYR A 234 -13.72 11.37 9.36
CA TYR A 234 -13.31 11.46 10.78
C TYR A 234 -14.16 10.62 11.76
N VAL A 235 -15.01 9.74 11.27
CA VAL A 235 -15.86 8.84 12.10
C VAL A 235 -15.20 7.48 12.20
N THR A 236 -15.00 6.99 13.43
CA THR A 236 -14.37 5.68 13.70
C THR A 236 -15.35 4.52 13.64
N GLU A 237 -16.63 4.76 13.79
CA GLU A 237 -17.69 3.75 13.74
C GLU A 237 -18.10 3.44 12.31
N VAL A 238 -18.30 2.15 12.05
CA VAL A 238 -18.78 1.64 10.75
C VAL A 238 -20.29 1.42 10.81
N THR A 239 -21.01 1.96 9.82
CA THR A 239 -22.45 1.80 9.74
C THR A 239 -22.84 0.34 9.43
N LYS A 240 -23.96 -0.13 10.01
CA LYS A 240 -24.52 -1.45 9.72
C LYS A 240 -24.74 -1.65 8.21
N LYS A 241 -25.23 -0.62 7.52
CA LYS A 241 -25.47 -0.65 6.06
C LYS A 241 -24.17 -0.87 5.27
N ARG A 242 -23.04 -0.29 5.74
CA ARG A 242 -21.72 -0.49 5.15
C ARG A 242 -21.26 -1.94 5.32
N LYS A 243 -21.39 -2.48 6.53
CA LYS A 243 -21.04 -3.89 6.81
C LYS A 243 -21.85 -4.85 5.93
N GLU A 244 -23.16 -4.70 5.89
CA GLU A 244 -24.04 -5.53 5.05
C GLU A 244 -23.65 -5.49 3.56
N TYR A 245 -23.30 -4.30 3.05
CA TYR A 245 -22.87 -4.16 1.65
C TYR A 245 -21.54 -4.86 1.38
N PHE A 246 -20.57 -4.70 2.25
CA PHE A 246 -19.27 -5.34 2.08
C PHE A 246 -19.35 -6.86 2.20
N HIS A 247 -20.15 -7.37 3.10
CA HIS A 247 -20.44 -8.82 3.17
C HIS A 247 -21.10 -9.34 1.88
N LYS A 248 -22.00 -8.55 1.25
CA LYS A 248 -22.55 -8.94 -0.07
C LYS A 248 -21.47 -9.01 -1.15
N LEU A 249 -20.51 -8.09 -1.17
CA LEU A 249 -19.38 -8.13 -2.12
C LEU A 249 -18.50 -9.36 -1.89
N LEU A 250 -18.17 -9.70 -0.62
CA LEU A 250 -17.41 -10.92 -0.30
C LEU A 250 -18.14 -12.19 -0.74
N ASN A 251 -19.47 -12.24 -0.57
CA ASN A 251 -20.29 -13.39 -0.97
C ASN A 251 -20.43 -13.52 -2.49
N ASN A 252 -20.04 -12.49 -3.24
CA ASN A 252 -20.08 -12.47 -4.72
C ASN A 252 -18.69 -12.51 -5.37
N GLY A 253 -17.67 -12.95 -4.63
CA GLY A 253 -16.37 -13.32 -5.21
C GLY A 253 -15.18 -12.46 -4.83
N VAL A 254 -15.36 -11.38 -4.06
CA VAL A 254 -14.24 -10.65 -3.47
C VAL A 254 -13.67 -11.45 -2.30
N ASP A 255 -12.36 -11.47 -2.18
CA ASP A 255 -11.66 -12.14 -1.07
C ASP A 255 -11.15 -11.11 -0.05
N ILE A 256 -10.67 -9.95 -0.50
CA ILE A 256 -10.21 -8.86 0.38
C ILE A 256 -10.86 -7.54 -0.04
N ILE A 257 -11.56 -6.88 0.89
CA ILE A 257 -12.03 -5.49 0.74
C ILE A 257 -11.10 -4.59 1.55
N TRP A 258 -10.55 -3.59 0.86
CA TRP A 258 -9.71 -2.55 1.41
C TRP A 258 -10.34 -1.19 1.12
N ALA A 259 -10.96 -0.58 2.15
CA ALA A 259 -11.68 0.67 1.97
C ALA A 259 -10.92 1.88 2.55
N ASN A 260 -11.25 3.07 2.02
CA ASN A 260 -10.61 4.34 2.30
C ASN A 260 -11.65 5.46 2.36
N HIS A 261 -11.29 6.68 2.66
CA HIS A 261 -12.03 7.94 2.75
C HIS A 261 -12.23 8.49 4.17
N PRO A 262 -12.53 7.72 5.24
CA PRO A 262 -12.77 8.33 6.57
C PRO A 262 -11.55 9.05 7.16
N HIS A 263 -10.34 8.87 6.62
CA HIS A 263 -9.07 9.43 7.10
C HIS A 263 -8.70 9.06 8.53
N VAL A 264 -9.41 8.13 9.13
CA VAL A 264 -9.18 7.57 10.47
C VAL A 264 -9.20 6.06 10.39
N ILE A 265 -8.54 5.39 11.33
CA ILE A 265 -8.54 3.92 11.39
C ILE A 265 -9.91 3.47 11.90
N GLN A 266 -10.55 2.59 11.13
CA GLN A 266 -11.79 1.92 11.52
C GLN A 266 -11.54 0.44 11.84
N GLU A 267 -12.55 -0.24 12.34
CA GLU A 267 -12.51 -1.67 12.61
C GLU A 267 -12.22 -2.50 11.35
N ARG A 268 -11.87 -3.76 11.56
CA ARG A 268 -11.65 -4.73 10.49
C ARG A 268 -12.23 -6.08 10.87
N GLU A 269 -12.52 -6.89 9.86
CA GLU A 269 -13.08 -8.22 10.01
C GLU A 269 -12.20 -9.25 9.26
N ILE A 270 -11.92 -10.35 9.94
CA ILE A 270 -11.28 -11.53 9.35
C ILE A 270 -12.33 -12.64 9.35
N ILE A 271 -12.68 -13.13 8.16
CA ILE A 271 -13.79 -14.05 7.98
C ILE A 271 -13.25 -15.45 7.69
N GLY A 272 -13.77 -16.44 8.40
CA GLY A 272 -13.49 -17.85 8.22
C GLY A 272 -14.68 -18.62 7.68
N ASN A 273 -14.39 -19.65 6.93
CA ASN A 273 -15.35 -20.66 6.49
C ASN A 273 -15.38 -21.81 7.49
N LYS A 274 -16.56 -22.10 8.08
CA LYS A 274 -16.74 -23.16 9.06
C LYS A 274 -16.52 -24.55 8.52
N GLU A 275 -16.89 -24.79 7.25
CA GLU A 275 -16.76 -26.12 6.63
C GLU A 275 -15.29 -26.48 6.42
N THR A 276 -14.47 -25.52 5.97
CA THR A 276 -13.04 -25.73 5.73
C THR A 276 -12.17 -25.44 6.95
N ASN A 277 -12.72 -24.83 7.98
CA ASN A 277 -12.01 -24.31 9.16
C ASN A 277 -10.81 -23.41 8.79
N LYS A 278 -10.97 -22.58 7.74
CA LYS A 278 -9.94 -21.65 7.26
C LYS A 278 -10.43 -20.22 7.35
N LEU A 279 -9.57 -19.32 7.85
CA LEU A 279 -9.72 -17.89 7.66
C LEU A 279 -9.29 -17.57 6.22
N ASN A 280 -10.14 -16.92 5.43
CA ASN A 280 -9.90 -16.79 3.99
C ASN A 280 -10.38 -15.46 3.38
N LYS A 281 -11.04 -14.59 4.14
CA LYS A 281 -11.50 -13.28 3.64
C LYS A 281 -11.24 -12.18 4.66
N ILE A 282 -11.07 -10.93 4.17
CA ILE A 282 -10.77 -9.77 5.01
C ILE A 282 -11.62 -8.57 4.57
N ILE A 283 -12.10 -7.81 5.54
CA ILE A 283 -12.63 -6.45 5.34
C ILE A 283 -11.82 -5.48 6.20
N MET A 284 -11.21 -4.48 5.58
CA MET A 284 -10.66 -3.29 6.22
C MET A 284 -11.56 -2.12 5.88
N TYR A 285 -12.26 -1.57 6.89
CA TYR A 285 -13.24 -0.50 6.65
C TYR A 285 -12.58 0.85 6.40
N ALA A 286 -11.48 1.16 7.06
CA ALA A 286 -10.54 2.22 6.72
C ALA A 286 -9.20 2.01 7.46
N ASN A 287 -8.10 2.34 6.79
CA ASN A 287 -6.75 2.26 7.36
C ASN A 287 -6.18 3.64 7.75
N GLY A 288 -7.02 4.69 7.80
CA GLY A 288 -6.60 6.04 8.13
C GLY A 288 -5.69 6.67 7.06
N ASN A 289 -4.90 7.64 7.44
CA ASN A 289 -3.94 8.27 6.55
C ASN A 289 -2.58 7.59 6.65
N THR A 290 -2.02 7.18 5.53
CA THR A 290 -0.62 6.75 5.48
C THR A 290 0.31 7.93 5.65
N ILE A 291 -0.02 9.05 5.03
CA ILE A 291 0.59 10.36 5.24
C ILE A 291 -0.38 11.47 4.84
N SER A 292 -0.56 12.45 5.68
CA SER A 292 -1.33 13.66 5.36
C SER A 292 -0.87 14.87 6.20
N GLY A 293 -1.27 16.06 5.78
CA GLY A 293 -1.11 17.27 6.57
C GLY A 293 -2.38 17.69 7.32
N GLN A 294 -3.40 16.83 7.43
CA GLN A 294 -4.65 17.16 8.13
C GLN A 294 -4.40 17.47 9.61
N ARG A 295 -3.48 16.76 10.26
CA ARG A 295 -3.01 17.03 11.63
C ARG A 295 -1.68 17.80 11.61
N TRP A 296 -1.65 18.98 11.01
CA TRP A 296 -0.43 19.78 10.92
C TRP A 296 -0.12 20.58 12.21
N GLU A 297 -1.11 20.82 13.07
CA GLU A 297 -1.00 21.42 14.41
C GLU A 297 -1.53 20.43 15.47
N PRO A 298 -0.75 19.42 15.87
CA PRO A 298 -1.22 18.39 16.79
C PRO A 298 -1.45 18.97 18.19
N GLN A 299 -2.60 18.63 18.77
CA GLN A 299 -2.97 19.03 20.14
C GLN A 299 -2.37 18.05 21.15
N LEU A 300 -1.07 18.23 21.45
CA LEU A 300 -0.33 17.29 22.31
C LEU A 300 -0.94 17.08 23.70
N ASP A 301 -1.65 18.08 24.21
CA ASP A 301 -2.33 18.03 25.52
C ASP A 301 -3.79 17.47 25.41
N ASN A 302 -4.30 17.24 24.17
CA ASN A 302 -5.63 16.67 23.92
C ASN A 302 -5.61 15.59 22.81
N PRO A 303 -5.05 14.41 23.07
CA PRO A 303 -4.88 13.35 22.07
C PRO A 303 -6.21 12.70 21.62
N PHE A 304 -7.35 13.04 22.22
CA PHE A 304 -8.68 12.51 21.89
C PHE A 304 -9.50 13.44 20.99
N ASN A 305 -8.96 14.60 20.59
CA ASN A 305 -9.64 15.47 19.65
C ASN A 305 -9.82 14.75 18.31
N GLU A 306 -10.95 14.96 17.64
CA GLU A 306 -11.32 14.30 16.38
C GLU A 306 -10.22 14.45 15.31
N ARG A 307 -9.63 15.64 15.18
CA ARG A 307 -8.57 15.90 14.21
C ARG A 307 -7.29 15.09 14.47
N GLU A 308 -7.03 14.68 15.71
CA GLU A 308 -5.83 13.90 16.05
C GLU A 308 -5.83 12.51 15.42
N TYR A 309 -7.01 11.92 15.21
CA TYR A 309 -7.14 10.62 14.55
C TYR A 309 -6.65 10.64 13.10
N THR A 310 -6.71 11.78 12.41
CA THR A 310 -6.24 11.92 11.02
C THR A 310 -4.72 11.87 10.86
N GLY A 311 -3.98 11.91 11.95
CA GLY A 311 -2.52 11.77 11.95
C GLY A 311 -2.06 10.32 12.03
N ASP A 312 -2.97 9.38 12.26
CA ASP A 312 -2.62 7.98 12.42
C ASP A 312 -3.06 7.14 11.23
N GLY A 313 -2.34 6.06 11.00
CA GLY A 313 -2.60 5.11 9.92
C GLY A 313 -2.26 3.68 10.32
N LEU A 314 -2.70 2.77 9.51
CA LEU A 314 -2.47 1.34 9.66
C LEU A 314 -1.76 0.80 8.41
N LEU A 315 -0.65 0.11 8.61
CA LEU A 315 -0.06 -0.82 7.64
C LEU A 315 -0.47 -2.22 8.07
N PHE A 316 -1.48 -2.77 7.41
CA PHE A 316 -2.03 -4.08 7.76
C PHE A 316 -1.35 -5.17 6.94
N PHE A 317 -0.50 -5.96 7.59
CA PHE A 317 0.19 -7.09 6.97
C PHE A 317 -0.71 -8.32 6.95
N VAL A 318 -0.70 -9.03 5.82
CA VAL A 318 -1.44 -10.28 5.59
C VAL A 318 -0.52 -11.28 4.90
N LYS A 319 -0.39 -12.46 5.45
CA LYS A 319 0.27 -13.60 4.80
C LYS A 319 -0.77 -14.63 4.41
N LEU A 320 -0.83 -14.91 3.12
CA LEU A 320 -1.74 -15.87 2.51
C LEU A 320 -0.98 -17.11 2.05
N GLU A 321 -1.67 -18.23 2.03
CA GLU A 321 -1.27 -19.47 1.38
C GLU A 321 -2.45 -20.00 0.55
N LYS A 322 -2.18 -20.61 -0.58
CA LYS A 322 -3.19 -21.31 -1.35
C LYS A 322 -2.85 -22.79 -1.50
N ASP A 323 -3.88 -23.62 -1.45
CA ASP A 323 -3.83 -25.04 -1.76
C ASP A 323 -5.05 -25.45 -2.61
N ASP A 324 -5.22 -26.72 -2.88
CA ASP A 324 -6.34 -27.27 -3.69
C ASP A 324 -7.72 -26.94 -3.12
N SER A 325 -7.81 -26.60 -1.83
CA SER A 325 -9.05 -26.21 -1.16
C SER A 325 -9.27 -24.68 -1.09
N GLY A 326 -8.39 -23.89 -1.71
CA GLY A 326 -8.49 -22.43 -1.81
C GLY A 326 -7.50 -21.67 -0.95
N ILE A 327 -7.84 -20.42 -0.62
CA ILE A 327 -6.99 -19.49 0.12
C ILE A 327 -7.12 -19.73 1.63
N LYS A 328 -6.00 -19.58 2.32
CA LYS A 328 -5.90 -19.53 3.78
C LYS A 328 -5.10 -18.31 4.21
N ILE A 329 -5.57 -17.60 5.21
CA ILE A 329 -4.85 -16.55 5.91
C ILE A 329 -4.01 -17.23 7.01
N ASN A 330 -2.69 -17.18 6.86
CA ASN A 330 -1.75 -17.77 7.82
C ASN A 330 -1.36 -16.77 8.92
N GLU A 331 -1.28 -15.48 8.59
CA GLU A 331 -0.89 -14.43 9.53
C GLU A 331 -1.57 -13.11 9.15
N THR A 332 -1.99 -12.38 10.17
CA THR A 332 -2.31 -10.94 10.05
C THR A 332 -1.55 -10.20 11.14
N LYS A 333 -1.05 -8.99 10.80
CA LYS A 333 -0.36 -8.15 11.77
C LYS A 333 -0.63 -6.67 11.52
N PRO A 334 -1.22 -5.96 12.49
CA PRO A 334 -1.35 -4.51 12.42
C PRO A 334 -0.01 -3.86 12.79
N TYR A 335 0.47 -2.94 11.96
CA TYR A 335 1.52 -2.00 12.27
C TYR A 335 0.90 -0.60 12.27
N TYR A 336 0.63 -0.07 13.44
CA TYR A 336 0.13 1.29 13.58
C TYR A 336 1.26 2.28 13.33
N ILE A 337 0.94 3.32 12.57
CA ILE A 337 1.87 4.40 12.22
C ILE A 337 1.24 5.75 12.54
N THR A 338 2.06 6.76 12.64
CA THR A 338 1.61 8.14 12.85
C THR A 338 2.44 9.11 12.03
N THR A 339 1.83 10.19 11.57
CA THR A 339 2.54 11.34 11.02
C THR A 339 3.18 12.13 12.15
N TYR A 340 4.50 12.12 12.24
CA TYR A 340 5.27 12.89 13.19
C TYR A 340 5.85 14.13 12.52
N ILE A 341 5.75 15.28 13.20
CA ILE A 341 6.35 16.54 12.76
C ILE A 341 7.62 16.75 13.57
N ASN A 342 8.77 16.62 12.93
CA ASN A 342 10.06 16.76 13.60
C ASN A 342 10.45 18.24 13.81
N THR A 343 11.62 18.47 14.42
CA THR A 343 12.12 19.83 14.70
C THR A 343 12.49 20.64 13.44
N ALA A 344 12.71 19.97 12.31
CA ALA A 344 12.96 20.57 11.02
C ALA A 344 11.67 20.87 10.23
N TRP A 345 10.49 20.70 10.87
CA TRP A 345 9.18 20.84 10.24
C TRP A 345 8.97 19.84 9.07
N GLU A 346 9.54 18.65 9.20
CA GLU A 346 9.35 17.56 8.25
C GLU A 346 8.26 16.63 8.75
N PHE A 347 7.35 16.25 7.86
CA PHE A 347 6.25 15.32 8.12
C PHE A 347 6.70 13.92 7.75
N VAL A 348 6.95 13.08 8.73
CA VAL A 348 7.49 11.73 8.53
C VAL A 348 6.58 10.69 9.18
N THR A 349 6.49 9.51 8.57
CA THR A 349 5.76 8.40 9.16
C THR A 349 6.63 7.70 10.19
N LYS A 350 6.07 7.47 11.38
CA LYS A 350 6.72 6.74 12.47
C LYS A 350 5.86 5.56 12.89
N LYS A 351 6.49 4.49 13.33
CA LYS A 351 5.78 3.39 14.00
C LYS A 351 5.24 3.89 15.33
N LEU A 352 4.01 3.52 15.66
CA LEU A 352 3.44 3.75 17.00
C LEU A 352 3.87 2.60 17.93
N ASP A 353 5.13 2.59 18.31
CA ASP A 353 5.75 1.57 19.14
C ASP A 353 6.52 2.16 20.32
N GLN A 354 7.04 1.29 21.19
CA GLN A 354 7.80 1.70 22.37
C GLN A 354 9.12 2.34 21.99
N ASP A 355 9.78 1.84 20.95
CA ASP A 355 11.09 2.36 20.50
C ASP A 355 10.98 3.84 20.12
N PHE A 356 9.88 4.23 19.46
CA PHE A 356 9.65 5.64 19.11
C PHE A 356 9.35 6.50 20.34
N ILE A 357 8.60 5.99 21.31
CA ILE A 357 8.32 6.69 22.59
C ILE A 357 9.62 6.91 23.37
N ASP A 358 10.47 5.89 23.45
CA ASP A 358 11.76 5.97 24.14
C ASP A 358 12.69 6.97 23.45
N TYR A 359 12.78 6.93 22.12
CA TYR A 359 13.51 7.95 21.35
C TYR A 359 13.03 9.37 21.66
N LEU A 360 11.72 9.62 21.72
CA LEU A 360 11.18 10.95 22.04
C LEU A 360 11.55 11.42 23.45
N ASN A 361 11.65 10.51 24.42
CA ASN A 361 12.12 10.81 25.77
C ASN A 361 13.62 11.13 25.80
N GLU A 362 14.44 10.37 25.06
CA GLU A 362 15.89 10.59 24.95
C GLU A 362 16.24 11.97 24.35
N VAL A 363 15.46 12.41 23.35
CA VAL A 363 15.65 13.72 22.70
C VAL A 363 14.86 14.85 23.37
N ASP A 364 14.42 14.65 24.61
CA ASP A 364 13.67 15.59 25.46
C ASP A 364 12.37 16.14 24.84
N ARG A 365 11.69 15.34 24.04
CA ARG A 365 10.36 15.64 23.49
C ARG A 365 9.23 14.99 24.29
N LYS A 366 9.24 15.17 25.61
CA LYS A 366 8.36 14.49 26.57
C LYS A 366 6.86 14.67 26.28
N LYS A 367 6.42 15.87 25.85
CA LYS A 367 5.02 16.09 25.47
C LYS A 367 4.61 15.20 24.28
N TRP A 368 5.48 15.08 23.28
CA TRP A 368 5.26 14.18 22.18
C TRP A 368 5.26 12.71 22.65
N ALA A 369 6.18 12.30 23.51
CA ALA A 369 6.24 10.94 24.04
C ALA A 369 4.91 10.56 24.72
N THR A 370 4.40 11.42 25.62
CA THR A 370 3.12 11.22 26.30
C THR A 370 1.97 11.16 25.30
N TYR A 371 1.93 12.06 24.31
CA TYR A 371 0.93 12.09 23.27
C TYR A 371 0.97 10.79 22.43
N ILE A 372 2.14 10.37 21.96
CA ILE A 372 2.31 9.15 21.15
C ILE A 372 1.92 7.90 21.95
N GLN A 373 2.22 7.83 23.25
CA GLN A 373 1.76 6.75 24.10
C GLN A 373 0.22 6.65 24.08
N LYS A 374 -0.49 7.77 24.19
CA LYS A 374 -1.95 7.79 24.12
C LYS A 374 -2.50 7.44 22.74
N ARG A 375 -1.88 7.93 21.67
CA ARG A 375 -2.27 7.57 20.30
C ARG A 375 -2.08 6.08 20.04
N LYS A 376 -0.98 5.48 20.54
CA LYS A 376 -0.72 4.04 20.47
C LYS A 376 -1.85 3.25 21.15
N GLU A 377 -2.21 3.60 22.39
CA GLU A 377 -3.30 2.95 23.14
C GLU A 377 -4.64 3.02 22.39
N ILE A 378 -4.95 4.18 21.78
CA ILE A 378 -6.17 4.38 20.97
C ILE A 378 -6.15 3.47 19.74
N CYS A 379 -5.06 3.46 18.98
CA CYS A 379 -4.94 2.65 17.76
C CYS A 379 -5.01 1.14 18.10
N GLU A 380 -4.33 0.69 19.15
CA GLU A 380 -4.35 -0.71 19.60
C GLU A 380 -5.73 -1.16 20.12
N SER A 381 -6.59 -0.22 20.53
CA SER A 381 -7.97 -0.52 20.91
C SER A 381 -8.93 -0.70 19.73
N THR A 382 -8.46 -0.47 18.50
CA THR A 382 -9.29 -0.65 17.30
C THR A 382 -9.71 -2.11 17.16
N LYS A 383 -11.01 -2.34 16.96
CA LYS A 383 -11.59 -3.69 16.90
C LYS A 383 -11.09 -4.47 15.68
N GLU A 384 -10.66 -5.70 15.95
CA GLU A 384 -10.47 -6.75 14.95
C GLU A 384 -11.41 -7.90 15.28
N ASN A 385 -12.37 -8.16 14.40
CA ASN A 385 -13.41 -9.14 14.63
C ASN A 385 -13.14 -10.39 13.80
N ILE A 386 -13.05 -11.56 14.42
CA ILE A 386 -12.98 -12.85 13.72
C ILE A 386 -14.41 -13.40 13.61
N ILE A 387 -14.87 -13.61 12.38
CA ILE A 387 -16.25 -14.03 12.07
C ILE A 387 -16.20 -15.36 11.31
N TRP A 388 -16.90 -16.37 11.79
CA TRP A 388 -17.05 -17.66 11.14
C TRP A 388 -18.43 -17.76 10.46
N GLN A 389 -18.43 -18.00 9.15
CA GLN A 389 -19.64 -18.16 8.33
C GLN A 389 -19.82 -19.57 7.82
#